data_4378b1321bbd28c5c2c954dc8f584064
#
_entry.id   4378b1321bbd28c5c2c954dc8f584064
#
_cell.length_a   1.000
_cell.length_b   1.000
_cell.length_c   1.000
_cell.angle_alpha   90.00
_cell.angle_beta   90.00
_cell.angle_gamma   90.00
#
_symmetry.space_group_name_H-M   'P 1'
#
loop_
_entity.id
_entity.type
_entity.pdbx_description
1 polymer ?
#
loop_
_entity_poly.entity_id
_entity_poly.type
_entity_poly.pdbx_seq_one_letter_code
_entity_poly.pdbx_strand_id
1 'polypeptide(L)'
;MKKYIALVLAAVLVLGIFTGCGNKGNKETESQTGEKATESVNSTENNTEGSTENQNPAGTEQLTTENGQESSVLACPSVNGKLHVEGSKLVDQNNNEVQLRGVSTHGLAWYPQYVTNDCFATLKSFGANVVRLAMYTYESGGYCTDGDRQQLETLVQNGVQYAFNNDMYVIIDWHVLNEGNPNRYSDVAKTFFAKMAQQYASYNNVIYEICNEPCKGATGDVKFYASEVIPSIRSYDKDAVILIGTPNWSQDVDEAVKDPVTGYDNIMYTLHFYAATHKEDLQNKLKSAADAGLPIFVSEFGICSADGNGQVDIDSANNWISLLDSYGISYVCWNLSNKDEKSALLTLACDKTSGFTYEDLSDEGKWLYGVLTSHVTQVLN
;
A
#
# COMPACT_ATOMS: atom_id res chain seq x y z
N MET A 1 11.71 15.23 -46.94
CA MET A 1 10.83 16.40 -46.85
C MET A 1 10.29 16.46 -45.45
N LYS A 2 10.78 17.43 -44.68
CA LYS A 2 10.44 17.64 -43.26
C LYS A 2 9.07 18.31 -43.17
N LYS A 3 8.17 17.83 -42.31
CA LYS A 3 7.02 18.61 -41.86
C LYS A 3 7.05 18.69 -40.33
N TYR A 4 7.34 19.88 -39.87
CA TYR A 4 7.16 20.29 -38.48
C TYR A 4 5.67 20.62 -38.27
N ILE A 5 5.08 20.11 -37.21
CA ILE A 5 3.79 20.57 -36.71
C ILE A 5 4.08 21.27 -35.37
N ALA A 6 3.80 22.57 -35.36
CA ALA A 6 3.91 23.43 -34.20
C ALA A 6 2.66 23.29 -33.34
N LEU A 7 2.87 23.06 -32.02
CA LEU A 7 1.81 23.13 -31.01
C LEU A 7 1.70 24.57 -30.51
N VAL A 8 0.51 25.14 -30.63
CA VAL A 8 0.16 26.47 -30.15
C VAL A 8 -0.33 26.36 -28.72
N LEU A 9 0.42 26.95 -27.77
CA LEU A 9 -0.02 27.23 -26.41
C LEU A 9 -0.92 28.47 -26.42
N ALA A 10 -2.15 28.33 -25.95
CA ALA A 10 -3.00 29.47 -25.61
C ALA A 10 -2.96 29.70 -24.08
N ALA A 11 -2.27 30.75 -23.67
CA ALA A 11 -2.31 31.27 -22.31
C ALA A 11 -3.49 32.24 -22.19
N VAL A 12 -4.39 31.98 -21.26
CA VAL A 12 -5.44 32.94 -20.86
C VAL A 12 -5.04 33.53 -19.51
N LEU A 13 -4.62 34.79 -19.56
CA LEU A 13 -4.45 35.66 -18.39
C LEU A 13 -5.80 36.25 -18.01
N VAL A 14 -6.28 36.05 -16.81
CA VAL A 14 -7.36 36.84 -16.22
C VAL A 14 -6.79 37.61 -15.03
N LEU A 15 -6.60 38.93 -15.25
CA LEU A 15 -6.40 39.91 -14.18
C LEU A 15 -7.77 40.26 -13.57
N GLY A 16 -7.91 40.08 -12.28
CA GLY A 16 -9.02 40.62 -11.49
C GLY A 16 -8.49 41.48 -10.35
N ILE A 17 -8.56 42.78 -10.54
CA ILE A 17 -8.27 43.78 -9.53
C ILE A 17 -9.52 43.95 -8.66
N PHE A 18 -9.38 43.84 -7.34
CA PHE A 18 -10.33 44.45 -6.40
C PHE A 18 -9.59 45.20 -5.29
N THR A 19 -9.85 46.51 -5.31
CA THR A 19 -9.50 47.51 -4.31
C THR A 19 -10.58 47.60 -3.22
N GLY A 20 -10.13 47.74 -1.99
CA GLY A 20 -10.66 48.82 -1.18
C GLY A 20 -11.37 48.50 0.12
N CYS A 21 -10.74 48.97 1.21
CA CYS A 21 -11.31 49.66 2.39
C CYS A 21 -12.36 48.96 3.23
N GLY A 22 -12.28 48.86 4.50
CA GLY A 22 -11.67 49.64 5.56
C GLY A 22 -12.47 49.49 6.84
N ASN A 23 -11.77 49.45 7.93
CA ASN A 23 -12.04 50.08 9.20
C ASN A 23 -12.81 49.44 10.34
N LYS A 24 -12.04 49.22 11.42
CA LYS A 24 -12.24 49.59 12.84
C LYS A 24 -13.40 48.98 13.66
N GLY A 25 -12.97 48.41 14.76
CA GLY A 25 -13.44 48.88 16.06
C GLY A 25 -13.59 47.83 17.16
N ASN A 26 -12.60 47.75 18.06
CA ASN A 26 -12.66 47.71 19.53
C ASN A 26 -13.95 47.08 20.19
N LYS A 27 -13.89 46.28 21.21
CA LYS A 27 -13.31 46.36 22.57
C LYS A 27 -13.73 45.14 23.38
N GLU A 28 -12.79 44.55 24.09
CA GLU A 28 -12.76 44.23 25.52
C GLU A 28 -14.08 44.06 26.28
N THR A 29 -14.20 42.97 27.05
CA THR A 29 -14.17 42.92 28.53
C THR A 29 -14.38 41.47 28.99
N GLU A 30 -13.42 40.87 29.68
CA GLU A 30 -13.39 40.40 31.09
C GLU A 30 -14.76 40.04 31.71
N SER A 31 -14.91 38.94 32.41
CA SER A 31 -14.35 38.48 33.67
C SER A 31 -15.14 37.31 34.24
N GLN A 32 -14.41 36.35 34.77
CA GLN A 32 -14.42 35.85 36.14
C GLN A 32 -15.55 34.89 36.59
N THR A 33 -15.03 33.80 37.07
CA THR A 33 -15.18 33.15 38.41
C THR A 33 -16.40 32.30 38.71
N GLY A 34 -16.07 31.13 39.24
CA GLY A 34 -16.53 30.57 40.48
C GLY A 34 -16.73 29.07 40.45
N GLU A 35 -15.78 28.37 41.01
CA GLU A 35 -15.78 27.54 42.21
C GLU A 35 -16.82 26.44 42.31
N LYS A 36 -16.30 25.22 42.42
CA LYS A 36 -16.28 24.27 43.58
C LYS A 36 -17.61 23.64 44.00
N ALA A 37 -17.63 22.34 43.99
CA ALA A 37 -17.69 21.52 45.21
C ALA A 37 -17.70 20.02 44.86
N THR A 38 -16.75 19.33 45.41
CA THR A 38 -16.64 18.03 45.99
C THR A 38 -17.94 17.51 46.65
N GLU A 39 -18.16 16.20 46.51
CA GLU A 39 -18.27 15.28 47.64
C GLU A 39 -18.37 13.81 47.18
N SER A 40 -17.51 13.05 47.82
CA SER A 40 -17.40 11.61 47.93
C SER A 40 -18.50 11.05 48.87
N VAL A 41 -18.78 9.76 48.78
CA VAL A 41 -18.95 8.77 49.87
C VAL A 41 -19.27 7.41 49.26
N ASN A 42 -18.41 6.45 49.29
CA ASN A 42 -18.12 5.34 50.19
C ASN A 42 -19.12 4.15 50.18
N SER A 43 -18.51 3.02 49.78
CA SER A 43 -18.53 1.66 50.33
C SER A 43 -19.86 0.91 50.53
N THR A 44 -19.92 -0.31 50.04
CA THR A 44 -19.90 -1.50 50.95
C THR A 44 -19.69 -2.79 50.15
N GLU A 45 -18.78 -3.59 50.64
CA GLU A 45 -18.49 -4.98 50.27
C GLU A 45 -19.68 -5.91 50.55
N ASN A 46 -19.80 -6.97 49.75
CA ASN A 46 -20.10 -8.28 50.34
C ASN A 46 -19.63 -9.42 49.43
N ASN A 47 -18.75 -10.22 49.99
CA ASN A 47 -18.32 -11.54 49.57
C ASN A 47 -19.48 -12.53 49.48
N THR A 48 -19.48 -13.40 48.46
CA THR A 48 -19.81 -14.81 48.65
C THR A 48 -19.04 -15.68 47.68
N GLU A 49 -18.29 -16.60 48.25
CA GLU A 49 -17.54 -17.68 47.60
C GLU A 49 -18.50 -18.66 46.92
N GLY A 50 -18.06 -19.17 45.75
CA GLY A 50 -18.70 -20.28 45.03
C GLY A 50 -17.75 -20.86 44.02
N SER A 51 -16.96 -21.83 44.46
CA SER A 51 -16.12 -22.70 43.64
C SER A 51 -16.93 -23.49 42.64
N THR A 52 -16.54 -23.52 41.35
CA THR A 52 -16.69 -24.70 40.48
C THR A 52 -15.72 -24.64 39.31
N GLU A 53 -14.89 -25.63 39.31
CA GLU A 53 -14.28 -26.40 38.22
C GLU A 53 -13.94 -25.78 36.85
N ASN A 54 -12.63 -25.82 36.65
CA ASN A 54 -11.88 -25.86 35.42
C ASN A 54 -12.51 -26.78 34.35
N GLN A 55 -12.91 -26.24 33.21
CA GLN A 55 -12.98 -26.97 31.95
C GLN A 55 -12.26 -26.16 30.88
N ASN A 56 -11.11 -26.68 30.53
CA ASN A 56 -10.28 -26.31 29.40
C ASN A 56 -11.02 -26.73 28.10
N PRO A 57 -11.28 -25.88 27.12
CA PRO A 57 -11.67 -26.35 25.81
C PRO A 57 -10.41 -26.66 25.00
N ALA A 58 -10.44 -27.85 24.53
CA ALA A 58 -9.53 -28.62 23.70
C ALA A 58 -8.77 -27.83 22.63
N GLY A 59 -7.56 -28.35 22.43
CA GLY A 59 -6.65 -27.98 21.37
C GLY A 59 -7.28 -27.98 19.97
N THR A 60 -6.87 -27.03 19.21
CA THR A 60 -7.00 -27.03 17.75
C THR A 60 -6.23 -28.23 17.21
N GLU A 61 -6.95 -29.25 16.77
CA GLU A 61 -6.37 -30.35 16.02
C GLU A 61 -5.84 -29.83 14.69
N GLN A 62 -4.53 -29.88 14.57
CA GLN A 62 -3.85 -29.76 13.28
C GLN A 62 -4.24 -30.96 12.42
N LEU A 63 -5.08 -30.73 11.41
CA LEU A 63 -5.35 -31.70 10.36
C LEU A 63 -4.10 -31.84 9.48
N THR A 64 -3.21 -32.75 9.83
CA THR A 64 -2.17 -33.24 8.94
C THR A 64 -2.78 -34.26 7.99
N THR A 65 -2.94 -33.88 6.73
CA THR A 65 -3.21 -34.85 5.67
C THR A 65 -1.91 -35.53 5.27
N GLU A 66 -1.92 -36.85 5.18
CA GLU A 66 -0.80 -37.73 4.83
C GLU A 66 -0.32 -37.63 3.37
N ASN A 67 -0.31 -36.48 2.77
CA ASN A 67 0.36 -36.23 1.49
C ASN A 67 0.88 -34.80 1.51
N GLY A 68 2.13 -34.60 1.83
CA GLY A 68 2.91 -33.38 1.94
C GLY A 68 2.57 -32.20 1.02
N GLN A 69 1.31 -31.87 0.86
CA GLN A 69 0.80 -30.67 0.26
C GLN A 69 0.24 -29.82 1.40
N GLU A 70 1.07 -28.93 1.91
CA GLU A 70 0.62 -27.88 2.82
C GLU A 70 -0.51 -27.10 2.14
N SER A 71 -1.69 -27.20 2.69
CA SER A 71 -2.85 -26.39 2.33
C SER A 71 -2.49 -24.94 2.72
N SER A 72 -2.08 -24.14 1.75
CA SER A 72 -1.71 -22.73 2.00
C SER A 72 -2.99 -21.91 2.26
N VAL A 73 -3.34 -21.78 3.52
CA VAL A 73 -4.34 -20.80 3.95
C VAL A 73 -3.84 -19.42 3.52
N LEU A 74 -4.72 -18.58 2.94
CA LEU A 74 -4.35 -17.21 2.60
C LEU A 74 -3.82 -16.50 3.84
N ALA A 75 -2.60 -15.97 3.74
CA ALA A 75 -1.99 -15.25 4.84
C ALA A 75 -2.87 -14.07 5.29
N CYS A 76 -3.03 -13.93 6.60
CA CYS A 76 -3.79 -12.84 7.20
C CYS A 76 -3.20 -12.46 8.57
N PRO A 77 -3.38 -11.19 9.01
CA PRO A 77 -2.79 -10.68 10.24
C PRO A 77 -3.18 -11.45 11.51
N SER A 78 -4.41 -11.97 11.58
CA SER A 78 -4.88 -12.71 12.76
C SER A 78 -4.19 -14.08 12.93
N VAL A 79 -3.71 -14.68 11.85
CA VAL A 79 -3.03 -15.97 11.85
C VAL A 79 -1.51 -15.82 11.79
N ASN A 80 -1.03 -15.00 10.85
CA ASN A 80 0.40 -14.86 10.56
C ASN A 80 1.10 -13.78 11.40
N GLY A 81 0.33 -12.89 12.06
CA GLY A 81 0.88 -11.83 12.90
C GLY A 81 1.62 -10.76 12.09
N LYS A 82 2.61 -10.13 12.73
CA LYS A 82 3.46 -9.11 12.09
C LYS A 82 4.50 -9.82 11.21
N LEU A 83 4.57 -9.38 9.96
CA LEU A 83 5.52 -9.94 8.99
C LEU A 83 6.91 -9.35 9.18
N HIS A 84 7.92 -10.12 8.77
CA HIS A 84 9.31 -9.68 8.72
C HIS A 84 10.03 -10.32 7.53
N VAL A 85 11.31 -9.96 7.34
CA VAL A 85 12.11 -10.46 6.23
C VAL A 85 13.17 -11.40 6.77
N GLU A 86 13.18 -12.64 6.28
CA GLU A 86 14.24 -13.61 6.57
C GLU A 86 14.94 -14.02 5.26
N GLY A 87 16.20 -13.63 5.14
CA GLY A 87 16.93 -13.78 3.87
C GLY A 87 16.27 -12.96 2.76
N SER A 88 15.81 -13.63 1.70
CA SER A 88 15.09 -12.99 0.60
C SER A 88 13.56 -13.12 0.68
N LYS A 89 13.03 -13.66 1.79
CA LYS A 89 11.61 -14.02 1.92
C LYS A 89 10.87 -13.11 2.88
N LEU A 90 9.62 -12.85 2.56
CA LEU A 90 8.64 -12.32 3.51
C LEU A 90 8.11 -13.50 4.33
N VAL A 91 8.20 -13.41 5.65
CA VAL A 91 7.80 -14.48 6.55
C VAL A 91 6.89 -13.98 7.66
N ASP A 92 6.12 -14.89 8.25
CA ASP A 92 5.24 -14.64 9.38
C ASP A 92 6.00 -14.70 10.73
N GLN A 93 5.29 -14.43 11.83
CA GLN A 93 5.82 -14.47 13.19
C GLN A 93 6.44 -15.82 13.58
N ASN A 94 6.20 -16.89 12.82
CA ASN A 94 6.71 -18.25 13.05
C ASN A 94 7.79 -18.65 12.03
N ASN A 95 8.25 -17.70 11.19
CA ASN A 95 9.20 -17.90 10.09
C ASN A 95 8.64 -18.76 8.93
N ASN A 96 7.33 -18.89 8.77
CA ASN A 96 6.74 -19.49 7.59
C ASN A 96 6.71 -18.46 6.45
N GLU A 97 7.07 -18.90 5.23
CA GLU A 97 7.00 -18.03 4.05
C GLU A 97 5.57 -17.55 3.80
N VAL A 98 5.43 -16.26 3.50
CA VAL A 98 4.15 -15.61 3.23
C VAL A 98 4.21 -14.93 1.88
N GLN A 99 3.17 -15.12 1.07
CA GLN A 99 2.99 -14.38 -0.16
C GLN A 99 1.71 -13.53 -0.07
N LEU A 100 1.87 -12.22 -0.24
CA LEU A 100 0.75 -11.29 -0.29
C LEU A 100 0.33 -11.06 -1.74
N ARG A 101 -0.98 -11.06 -1.98
CA ARG A 101 -1.61 -10.85 -3.29
C ARG A 101 -2.75 -9.85 -3.12
N GLY A 102 -2.73 -8.77 -3.87
CA GLY A 102 -3.74 -7.75 -3.62
C GLY A 102 -3.89 -6.69 -4.69
N VAL A 103 -4.44 -5.58 -4.24
CA VAL A 103 -4.90 -4.48 -5.08
C VAL A 103 -4.41 -3.16 -4.53
N SER A 104 -3.87 -2.28 -5.41
CA SER A 104 -3.61 -0.88 -5.08
C SER A 104 -4.85 -0.04 -5.31
N THR A 105 -5.15 0.90 -4.42
CA THR A 105 -6.03 2.01 -4.78
C THR A 105 -5.39 2.78 -5.95
N HIS A 106 -6.19 3.50 -6.72
CA HIS A 106 -5.67 4.64 -7.48
C HIS A 106 -5.35 5.78 -6.50
N GLY A 107 -4.84 6.90 -6.99
CA GLY A 107 -4.52 8.05 -6.14
C GLY A 107 -5.66 8.43 -5.21
N LEU A 108 -5.36 8.49 -3.89
CA LEU A 108 -6.35 8.72 -2.83
C LEU A 108 -7.11 10.05 -3.01
N ALA A 109 -6.46 11.08 -3.58
CA ALA A 109 -7.12 12.35 -3.86
C ALA A 109 -8.19 12.28 -4.94
N TRP A 110 -8.07 11.31 -5.88
CA TRP A 110 -8.92 11.26 -7.08
C TRP A 110 -10.01 10.20 -6.99
N TYR A 111 -9.75 9.11 -6.25
CA TYR A 111 -10.67 7.99 -6.09
C TYR A 111 -10.90 7.61 -4.62
N PRO A 112 -11.17 8.59 -3.72
CA PRO A 112 -11.35 8.34 -2.29
C PRO A 112 -12.56 7.45 -1.97
N GLN A 113 -13.54 7.37 -2.88
CA GLN A 113 -14.77 6.60 -2.72
C GLN A 113 -14.55 5.10 -2.60
N TYR A 114 -13.38 4.59 -3.01
CA TYR A 114 -13.03 3.18 -2.87
C TYR A 114 -12.32 2.85 -1.56
N VAL A 115 -11.94 3.86 -0.75
CA VAL A 115 -11.37 3.63 0.59
C VAL A 115 -12.52 3.48 1.58
N THR A 116 -13.16 2.33 1.58
CA THR A 116 -14.29 2.00 2.46
C THR A 116 -14.16 0.58 3.01
N ASN A 117 -14.75 0.33 4.19
CA ASN A 117 -14.74 -1.00 4.79
C ASN A 117 -15.37 -2.06 3.88
N ASP A 118 -16.50 -1.72 3.24
CA ASP A 118 -17.23 -2.65 2.38
C ASP A 118 -16.49 -2.93 1.06
N CYS A 119 -15.74 -1.94 0.56
CA CYS A 119 -14.87 -2.15 -0.60
C CYS A 119 -13.76 -3.16 -0.26
N PHE A 120 -13.10 -2.99 0.89
CA PHE A 120 -12.04 -3.91 1.31
C PHE A 120 -12.58 -5.31 1.62
N ALA A 121 -13.79 -5.41 2.21
CA ALA A 121 -14.49 -6.69 2.36
C ALA A 121 -14.74 -7.37 1.00
N THR A 122 -15.08 -6.58 -0.03
CA THR A 122 -15.27 -7.10 -1.39
C THR A 122 -13.96 -7.64 -1.96
N LEU A 123 -12.85 -6.89 -1.84
CA LEU A 123 -11.52 -7.35 -2.29
C LEU A 123 -11.08 -8.60 -1.54
N LYS A 124 -11.32 -8.67 -0.23
CA LYS A 124 -11.06 -9.88 0.58
C LYS A 124 -11.84 -11.07 0.06
N SER A 125 -13.12 -10.87 -0.31
CA SER A 125 -13.96 -11.95 -0.88
C SER A 125 -13.45 -12.48 -2.23
N PHE A 126 -12.68 -11.68 -2.97
CA PHE A 126 -11.99 -12.11 -4.19
C PHE A 126 -10.70 -12.89 -3.91
N GLY A 127 -10.23 -12.92 -2.67
CA GLY A 127 -8.99 -13.58 -2.28
C GLY A 127 -7.80 -12.63 -2.11
N ALA A 128 -8.00 -11.31 -2.15
CA ALA A 128 -6.95 -10.37 -1.80
C ALA A 128 -6.65 -10.43 -0.30
N ASN A 129 -5.37 -10.39 0.07
CA ASN A 129 -4.91 -10.35 1.46
C ASN A 129 -4.08 -9.11 1.79
N VAL A 130 -3.90 -8.22 0.84
CA VAL A 130 -3.24 -6.91 1.02
C VAL A 130 -3.92 -5.84 0.18
N VAL A 131 -3.97 -4.61 0.70
CA VAL A 131 -4.37 -3.40 -0.04
C VAL A 131 -3.24 -2.39 0.04
N ARG A 132 -2.89 -1.75 -1.08
CA ARG A 132 -1.93 -0.66 -1.15
C ARG A 132 -2.65 0.68 -1.25
N LEU A 133 -2.26 1.65 -0.45
CA LEU A 133 -2.85 2.98 -0.38
C LEU A 133 -1.93 3.97 -1.10
N ALA A 134 -2.23 4.28 -2.36
CA ALA A 134 -1.40 5.11 -3.22
C ALA A 134 -1.61 6.61 -2.91
N MET A 135 -0.76 7.18 -2.04
CA MET A 135 -0.81 8.60 -1.70
C MET A 135 0.17 9.39 -2.57
N TYR A 136 -0.32 9.95 -3.66
CA TYR A 136 0.47 10.80 -4.55
C TYR A 136 1.05 12.01 -3.84
N THR A 137 2.30 12.33 -4.17
CA THR A 137 3.07 13.37 -3.50
C THR A 137 3.10 14.68 -4.28
N TYR A 138 3.30 14.62 -5.60
CA TYR A 138 3.63 15.79 -6.42
C TYR A 138 2.49 16.24 -7.36
N GLU A 139 1.70 15.32 -7.87
CA GLU A 139 0.63 15.60 -8.82
C GLU A 139 -0.43 16.54 -8.23
N SER A 140 -1.33 17.07 -9.06
CA SER A 140 -2.46 17.87 -8.57
C SER A 140 -3.30 17.07 -7.58
N GLY A 141 -3.60 17.66 -6.44
CA GLY A 141 -4.19 16.98 -5.30
C GLY A 141 -3.17 16.18 -4.45
N GLY A 142 -1.88 16.23 -4.79
CA GLY A 142 -0.82 15.52 -4.08
C GLY A 142 -0.49 16.11 -2.72
N TYR A 143 0.00 15.27 -1.83
CA TYR A 143 0.28 15.61 -0.42
C TYR A 143 1.31 16.75 -0.25
N CYS A 144 2.26 16.87 -1.19
CA CYS A 144 3.32 17.89 -1.15
C CYS A 144 3.01 19.13 -2.00
N THR A 145 1.87 19.18 -2.67
CA THR A 145 1.46 20.27 -3.56
C THR A 145 0.20 20.95 -3.05
N ASP A 146 -0.91 20.80 -3.75
CA ASP A 146 -2.18 21.48 -3.52
C ASP A 146 -3.24 20.58 -2.86
N GLY A 147 -2.89 19.34 -2.49
CA GLY A 147 -3.80 18.43 -1.81
C GLY A 147 -4.08 18.81 -0.36
N ASP A 148 -5.27 18.46 0.11
CA ASP A 148 -5.62 18.57 1.53
C ASP A 148 -4.92 17.45 2.33
N ARG A 149 -3.81 17.78 2.97
CA ARG A 149 -3.01 16.84 3.75
C ARG A 149 -3.80 16.14 4.85
N GLN A 150 -4.70 16.87 5.52
CA GLN A 150 -5.49 16.29 6.61
C GLN A 150 -6.48 15.26 6.05
N GLN A 151 -7.10 15.56 4.92
CA GLN A 151 -8.01 14.63 4.24
C GLN A 151 -7.25 13.39 3.75
N LEU A 152 -6.08 13.57 3.12
CA LEU A 152 -5.24 12.47 2.64
C LEU A 152 -4.76 11.57 3.78
N GLU A 153 -4.31 12.14 4.89
CA GLU A 153 -3.94 11.38 6.08
C GLU A 153 -5.15 10.63 6.67
N THR A 154 -6.33 11.25 6.67
CA THR A 154 -7.57 10.59 7.12
C THR A 154 -7.92 9.40 6.23
N LEU A 155 -7.74 9.52 4.91
CA LEU A 155 -7.94 8.39 3.97
C LEU A 155 -6.95 7.26 4.22
N VAL A 156 -5.67 7.57 4.46
CA VAL A 156 -4.67 6.56 4.86
C VAL A 156 -5.08 5.88 6.17
N GLN A 157 -5.47 6.66 7.18
CA GLN A 157 -5.90 6.13 8.48
C GLN A 157 -7.14 5.22 8.36
N ASN A 158 -8.13 5.65 7.58
CA ASN A 158 -9.31 4.85 7.29
C ASN A 158 -8.94 3.55 6.56
N GLY A 159 -8.05 3.64 5.55
CA GLY A 159 -7.59 2.47 4.80
C GLY A 159 -6.88 1.44 5.69
N VAL A 160 -6.01 1.90 6.59
CA VAL A 160 -5.36 1.02 7.60
C VAL A 160 -6.41 0.35 8.49
N GLN A 161 -7.38 1.12 9.01
CA GLN A 161 -8.42 0.58 9.87
C GLN A 161 -9.33 -0.41 9.12
N TYR A 162 -9.69 -0.12 7.86
CA TYR A 162 -10.53 -1.01 7.07
C TYR A 162 -9.81 -2.30 6.68
N ALA A 163 -8.51 -2.23 6.37
CA ALA A 163 -7.70 -3.42 6.17
C ALA A 163 -7.63 -4.27 7.45
N PHE A 164 -7.40 -3.65 8.60
CA PHE A 164 -7.41 -4.33 9.90
C PHE A 164 -8.75 -5.02 10.19
N ASN A 165 -9.87 -4.32 9.98
CA ASN A 165 -11.22 -4.86 10.20
C ASN A 165 -11.52 -6.07 9.30
N ASN A 166 -10.94 -6.12 8.11
CA ASN A 166 -11.12 -7.20 7.15
C ASN A 166 -9.99 -8.24 7.20
N ASP A 167 -9.16 -8.21 8.25
CA ASP A 167 -8.05 -9.15 8.43
C ASP A 167 -7.13 -9.21 7.19
N MET A 168 -6.69 -8.03 6.73
CA MET A 168 -5.81 -7.82 5.58
C MET A 168 -4.58 -7.03 5.97
N TYR A 169 -3.47 -7.28 5.30
CA TYR A 169 -2.31 -6.41 5.34
C TYR A 169 -2.58 -5.12 4.55
N VAL A 170 -1.83 -4.08 4.86
CA VAL A 170 -1.94 -2.79 4.17
C VAL A 170 -0.56 -2.18 3.94
N ILE A 171 -0.35 -1.66 2.74
CA ILE A 171 0.85 -0.90 2.37
C ILE A 171 0.48 0.58 2.36
N ILE A 172 1.19 1.38 3.15
CA ILE A 172 1.13 2.84 3.09
C ILE A 172 2.20 3.30 2.12
N ASP A 173 1.77 3.77 0.95
CA ASP A 173 2.66 4.12 -0.15
C ASP A 173 2.82 5.64 -0.30
N TRP A 174 4.05 6.10 -0.20
CA TRP A 174 4.49 7.44 -0.58
C TRP A 174 4.74 7.46 -2.09
N HIS A 175 3.69 7.82 -2.83
CA HIS A 175 3.60 7.61 -4.28
C HIS A 175 4.36 8.68 -5.07
N VAL A 176 5.69 8.55 -5.08
CA VAL A 176 6.61 9.36 -5.91
C VAL A 176 6.43 8.94 -7.37
N LEU A 177 6.21 9.90 -8.27
CA LEU A 177 6.12 9.64 -9.71
C LEU A 177 6.73 10.78 -10.55
N ASN A 178 5.99 11.86 -10.83
CA ASN A 178 6.45 12.91 -11.75
C ASN A 178 7.58 13.78 -11.21
N GLU A 179 7.73 13.94 -9.89
CA GLU A 179 8.91 14.59 -9.31
C GLU A 179 10.20 13.80 -9.57
N GLY A 180 10.10 12.48 -9.70
CA GLY A 180 11.16 11.56 -10.11
C GLY A 180 12.25 11.33 -9.09
N ASN A 181 12.72 12.36 -8.39
CA ASN A 181 13.70 12.24 -7.31
C ASN A 181 12.99 12.32 -5.95
N PRO A 182 13.00 11.24 -5.14
CA PRO A 182 12.31 11.17 -3.86
C PRO A 182 12.86 12.17 -2.84
N ASN A 183 14.12 12.62 -3.00
CA ASN A 183 14.74 13.60 -2.10
C ASN A 183 14.07 14.97 -2.14
N ARG A 184 13.29 15.27 -3.17
CA ARG A 184 12.60 16.56 -3.31
C ARG A 184 11.72 16.88 -2.09
N TYR A 185 11.11 15.88 -1.49
CA TYR A 185 10.21 16.02 -0.35
C TYR A 185 10.61 15.16 0.86
N SER A 186 11.90 14.85 1.01
CA SER A 186 12.39 13.95 2.07
C SER A 186 11.99 14.41 3.48
N ASP A 187 12.04 15.72 3.78
CA ASP A 187 11.65 16.23 5.10
C ASP A 187 10.15 16.06 5.37
N VAL A 188 9.32 16.19 4.34
CA VAL A 188 7.88 15.95 4.45
C VAL A 188 7.60 14.46 4.64
N ALA A 189 8.30 13.60 3.88
CA ALA A 189 8.22 12.16 4.00
C ALA A 189 8.62 11.68 5.41
N LYS A 190 9.75 12.19 5.95
CA LYS A 190 10.18 11.91 7.34
C LYS A 190 9.09 12.21 8.36
N THR A 191 8.47 13.39 8.22
CA THR A 191 7.41 13.82 9.13
C THR A 191 6.17 12.94 9.01
N PHE A 192 5.76 12.62 7.78
CA PHE A 192 4.61 11.74 7.51
C PHE A 192 4.84 10.34 8.06
N PHE A 193 5.97 9.72 7.72
CA PHE A 193 6.26 8.36 8.17
C PHE A 193 6.49 8.25 9.67
N ALA A 194 7.10 9.26 10.32
CA ALA A 194 7.20 9.31 11.78
C ALA A 194 5.81 9.28 12.43
N LYS A 195 4.86 10.06 11.89
CA LYS A 195 3.47 10.10 12.37
C LYS A 195 2.77 8.76 12.16
N MET A 196 2.88 8.17 10.97
CA MET A 196 2.26 6.86 10.67
C MET A 196 2.87 5.75 11.54
N ALA A 197 4.19 5.70 11.65
CA ALA A 197 4.87 4.70 12.48
C ALA A 197 4.53 4.85 13.97
N GLN A 198 4.42 6.07 14.49
CA GLN A 198 3.98 6.31 15.85
C GLN A 198 2.56 5.79 16.09
N GLN A 199 1.66 5.98 15.13
CA GLN A 199 0.27 5.56 15.24
C GLN A 199 0.09 4.05 15.12
N TYR A 200 0.90 3.39 14.28
CA TYR A 200 0.68 1.99 13.90
C TYR A 200 1.75 1.01 14.38
N ALA A 201 2.69 1.42 15.23
CA ALA A 201 3.75 0.55 15.74
C ALA A 201 3.25 -0.76 16.38
N SER A 202 2.05 -0.73 17.00
CA SER A 202 1.42 -1.90 17.60
C SER A 202 0.54 -2.72 16.66
N TYR A 203 0.36 -2.28 15.42
CA TYR A 203 -0.42 -2.99 14.42
C TYR A 203 0.45 -4.06 13.75
N ASN A 204 -0.13 -5.22 13.51
CA ASN A 204 0.57 -6.34 12.87
C ASN A 204 0.35 -6.42 11.35
N ASN A 205 -0.41 -5.49 10.78
CA ASN A 205 -0.84 -5.53 9.40
C ASN A 205 -0.26 -4.41 8.51
N VAL A 206 0.59 -3.52 9.03
CA VAL A 206 1.09 -2.34 8.30
C VAL A 206 2.48 -2.57 7.73
N ILE A 207 2.64 -2.23 6.45
CA ILE A 207 3.89 -2.21 5.69
C ILE A 207 4.05 -0.77 5.17
N TYR A 208 5.28 -0.24 5.15
CA TYR A 208 5.57 1.10 4.65
C TYR A 208 6.31 1.01 3.33
N GLU A 209 5.78 1.64 2.29
CA GLU A 209 6.48 1.84 1.01
C GLU A 209 6.92 3.29 0.92
N ILE A 210 8.23 3.52 1.10
CA ILE A 210 8.75 4.86 1.27
C ILE A 210 8.97 5.60 -0.05
N CYS A 211 8.91 4.92 -1.18
CA CYS A 211 9.04 5.51 -2.51
C CYS A 211 8.46 4.56 -3.56
N ASN A 212 7.47 5.02 -4.32
CA ASN A 212 6.83 4.24 -5.38
C ASN A 212 7.76 4.04 -6.59
N GLU A 213 8.01 5.09 -7.38
CA GLU A 213 8.71 5.00 -8.66
C GLU A 213 9.78 6.09 -8.84
N PRO A 214 10.93 5.95 -8.20
CA PRO A 214 12.02 6.88 -8.44
C PRO A 214 12.51 6.76 -9.88
N CYS A 215 12.64 7.89 -10.56
CA CYS A 215 13.03 7.96 -11.95
C CYS A 215 13.97 9.15 -12.19
N LYS A 216 14.22 9.53 -13.45
CA LYS A 216 14.99 10.73 -13.83
C LYS A 216 16.39 10.79 -13.21
N GLY A 217 17.12 9.67 -13.24
CA GLY A 217 18.50 9.62 -12.78
C GLY A 217 18.65 9.55 -11.27
N ALA A 218 17.62 9.09 -10.57
CA ALA A 218 17.60 8.91 -9.12
C ALA A 218 18.53 7.77 -8.60
N THR A 219 19.31 7.12 -9.47
CA THR A 219 20.31 6.12 -9.08
C THR A 219 21.29 6.70 -8.05
N GLY A 220 21.39 6.05 -6.88
CA GLY A 220 22.16 6.54 -5.74
C GLY A 220 21.37 7.52 -4.84
N ASP A 221 20.46 8.32 -5.40
CA ASP A 221 19.60 9.21 -4.61
C ASP A 221 18.58 8.44 -3.77
N VAL A 222 18.15 7.25 -4.24
CA VAL A 222 17.21 6.38 -3.53
C VAL A 222 17.83 5.86 -2.23
N LYS A 223 19.09 5.43 -2.26
CA LYS A 223 19.80 4.96 -1.06
C LYS A 223 19.98 6.09 -0.05
N PHE A 224 20.33 7.28 -0.51
CA PHE A 224 20.43 8.46 0.36
C PHE A 224 19.05 8.78 0.96
N TYR A 225 18.00 8.85 0.14
CA TYR A 225 16.63 9.08 0.61
C TYR A 225 16.20 8.04 1.66
N ALA A 226 16.43 6.76 1.40
CA ALA A 226 16.11 5.69 2.34
C ALA A 226 16.85 5.87 3.68
N SER A 227 18.14 6.25 3.64
CA SER A 227 18.93 6.50 4.86
C SER A 227 18.41 7.67 5.70
N GLU A 228 17.73 8.64 5.08
CA GLU A 228 17.08 9.75 5.75
C GLU A 228 15.69 9.42 6.31
N VAL A 229 14.91 8.61 5.60
CA VAL A 229 13.51 8.34 5.96
C VAL A 229 13.35 7.16 6.92
N ILE A 230 14.10 6.07 6.72
CA ILE A 230 14.00 4.85 7.54
C ILE A 230 14.17 5.14 9.04
N PRO A 231 15.11 5.97 9.50
CA PRO A 231 15.24 6.31 10.92
C PRO A 231 13.98 6.90 11.53
N SER A 232 13.18 7.64 10.74
CA SER A 232 11.92 8.23 11.20
C SER A 232 10.87 7.16 11.50
N ILE A 233 10.82 6.09 10.71
CA ILE A 233 9.96 4.92 10.96
C ILE A 233 10.50 4.14 12.15
N ARG A 234 11.80 3.80 12.15
CA ARG A 234 12.45 2.95 13.17
C ARG A 234 12.46 3.57 14.57
N SER A 235 12.30 4.89 14.68
CA SER A 235 12.15 5.55 15.99
C SER A 235 10.87 5.14 16.74
N TYR A 236 9.85 4.65 16.03
CA TYR A 236 8.58 4.24 16.59
C TYR A 236 8.25 2.76 16.31
N ASP A 237 8.46 2.29 15.08
CA ASP A 237 8.22 0.92 14.65
C ASP A 237 9.53 0.26 14.22
N LYS A 238 10.14 -0.48 15.16
CA LYS A 238 11.48 -1.05 14.98
C LYS A 238 11.52 -2.19 13.97
N ASP A 239 10.40 -2.92 13.85
CA ASP A 239 10.35 -4.21 13.18
C ASP A 239 9.47 -4.18 11.90
N ALA A 240 8.92 -3.01 11.53
CA ALA A 240 8.09 -2.89 10.33
C ALA A 240 8.83 -3.32 9.07
N VAL A 241 8.13 -3.97 8.16
CA VAL A 241 8.62 -4.18 6.80
C VAL A 241 8.56 -2.85 6.04
N ILE A 242 9.67 -2.48 5.41
CA ILE A 242 9.80 -1.27 4.61
C ILE A 242 10.15 -1.66 3.17
N LEU A 243 9.32 -1.21 2.23
CA LEU A 243 9.53 -1.34 0.81
C LEU A 243 10.22 -0.09 0.27
N ILE A 244 11.23 -0.28 -0.57
CA ILE A 244 12.01 0.79 -1.18
C ILE A 244 11.90 0.67 -2.70
N GLY A 245 11.37 1.69 -3.37
CA GLY A 245 11.38 1.79 -4.82
C GLY A 245 12.80 1.77 -5.38
N THR A 246 13.01 1.03 -6.46
CA THR A 246 14.30 0.99 -7.15
C THR A 246 14.34 2.01 -8.30
N PRO A 247 15.51 2.44 -8.79
CA PRO A 247 15.58 3.39 -9.89
C PRO A 247 14.83 2.93 -11.14
N ASN A 248 14.62 3.87 -12.08
CA ASN A 248 13.99 3.62 -13.37
C ASN A 248 12.56 3.04 -13.24
N TRP A 249 11.68 3.78 -12.51
CA TRP A 249 10.29 3.36 -12.24
C TRP A 249 10.22 1.98 -11.58
N SER A 250 11.01 1.78 -10.55
CA SER A 250 11.09 0.51 -9.80
C SER A 250 11.41 -0.72 -10.66
N GLN A 251 12.31 -0.57 -11.68
CA GLN A 251 12.73 -1.66 -12.55
C GLN A 251 14.17 -2.12 -12.33
N ASP A 252 15.01 -1.29 -11.67
CA ASP A 252 16.44 -1.55 -11.55
C ASP A 252 16.81 -2.22 -10.22
N VAL A 253 16.18 -3.39 -9.95
CA VAL A 253 16.50 -4.21 -8.76
C VAL A 253 17.93 -4.73 -8.76
N ASP A 254 18.58 -4.81 -9.92
CA ASP A 254 19.99 -5.18 -10.03
C ASP A 254 20.94 -4.10 -9.47
N GLU A 255 20.53 -2.84 -9.44
CA GLU A 255 21.28 -1.78 -8.74
C GLU A 255 21.21 -1.98 -7.21
N ALA A 256 20.05 -2.40 -6.68
CA ALA A 256 19.92 -2.73 -5.28
C ALA A 256 20.75 -3.96 -4.86
N VAL A 257 20.95 -4.93 -5.76
CA VAL A 257 21.87 -6.05 -5.52
C VAL A 257 23.32 -5.57 -5.38
N LYS A 258 23.74 -4.60 -6.21
CA LYS A 258 25.11 -4.07 -6.22
C LYS A 258 25.41 -3.18 -5.02
N ASP A 259 24.43 -2.37 -4.62
CA ASP A 259 24.59 -1.39 -3.53
C ASP A 259 23.32 -1.32 -2.65
N PRO A 260 23.04 -2.36 -1.85
CA PRO A 260 21.86 -2.40 -1.01
C PRO A 260 21.90 -1.35 0.12
N VAL A 261 20.74 -0.98 0.63
CA VAL A 261 20.60 -0.26 1.88
C VAL A 261 21.01 -1.17 3.03
N THR A 262 21.96 -0.74 3.85
CA THR A 262 22.54 -1.54 4.94
C THR A 262 22.31 -0.88 6.29
N GLY A 263 22.39 -1.69 7.36
CA GLY A 263 22.22 -1.21 8.74
C GLY A 263 20.78 -1.19 9.23
N TYR A 264 19.86 -1.77 8.46
CA TYR A 264 18.46 -1.93 8.81
C TYR A 264 17.97 -3.32 8.44
N ASP A 265 17.17 -3.92 9.30
CA ASP A 265 16.46 -5.17 9.03
C ASP A 265 15.09 -4.89 8.40
N ASN A 266 14.44 -5.93 7.87
CA ASN A 266 13.09 -5.87 7.30
C ASN A 266 12.94 -4.87 6.15
N ILE A 267 13.92 -4.86 5.25
CA ILE A 267 13.92 -4.05 4.04
C ILE A 267 13.65 -4.96 2.84
N MET A 268 12.73 -4.56 1.96
CA MET A 268 12.51 -5.19 0.66
C MET A 268 12.59 -4.13 -0.46
N TYR A 269 12.89 -4.56 -1.66
CA TYR A 269 13.03 -3.70 -2.84
C TYR A 269 11.87 -3.93 -3.79
N THR A 270 11.30 -2.86 -4.34
CA THR A 270 10.20 -3.02 -5.26
C THR A 270 10.67 -3.21 -6.69
N LEU A 271 9.96 -4.09 -7.40
CA LEU A 271 9.98 -4.18 -8.85
C LEU A 271 8.58 -3.92 -9.36
N HIS A 272 8.45 -3.01 -10.34
CA HIS A 272 7.20 -2.74 -11.04
C HIS A 272 7.25 -3.21 -12.47
N PHE A 273 6.15 -3.75 -12.96
CA PHE A 273 6.03 -4.15 -14.35
C PHE A 273 4.63 -3.95 -14.91
N TYR A 274 4.55 -3.79 -16.22
CA TYR A 274 3.31 -3.82 -16.98
C TYR A 274 3.45 -4.86 -18.08
N ALA A 275 2.65 -5.92 -18.03
CA ALA A 275 2.92 -7.16 -18.76
C ALA A 275 2.87 -7.00 -20.29
N ALA A 276 2.14 -6.02 -20.84
CA ALA A 276 2.17 -5.74 -22.26
C ALA A 276 3.49 -5.05 -22.72
N THR A 277 4.19 -4.37 -21.82
CA THR A 277 5.46 -3.67 -22.12
C THR A 277 6.68 -4.47 -21.69
N HIS A 278 6.67 -4.96 -20.45
CA HIS A 278 7.84 -5.57 -19.80
C HIS A 278 7.81 -7.09 -19.96
N LYS A 279 8.81 -7.60 -20.66
CA LYS A 279 8.88 -9.00 -21.08
C LYS A 279 10.09 -9.69 -20.42
N GLU A 280 10.67 -10.62 -21.15
CA GLU A 280 11.75 -11.50 -20.71
C GLU A 280 12.96 -10.75 -20.10
N ASP A 281 13.32 -9.60 -20.64
CA ASP A 281 14.48 -8.83 -20.14
C ASP A 281 14.27 -8.43 -18.66
N LEU A 282 13.10 -7.89 -18.31
CA LEU A 282 12.80 -7.51 -16.92
C LEU A 282 12.55 -8.75 -16.04
N GLN A 283 11.93 -9.80 -16.57
CA GLN A 283 11.81 -11.08 -15.86
C GLN A 283 13.18 -11.69 -15.52
N ASN A 284 14.13 -11.63 -16.44
CA ASN A 284 15.49 -12.12 -16.20
C ASN A 284 16.23 -11.25 -15.18
N LYS A 285 15.99 -9.94 -15.17
CA LYS A 285 16.52 -9.04 -14.15
C LYS A 285 15.98 -9.42 -12.76
N LEU A 286 14.65 -9.65 -12.63
CA LEU A 286 14.03 -10.12 -11.39
C LEU A 286 14.65 -11.45 -10.93
N LYS A 287 14.71 -12.46 -11.82
CA LYS A 287 15.29 -13.77 -11.51
C LYS A 287 16.71 -13.62 -10.96
N SER A 288 17.54 -12.86 -11.68
CA SER A 288 18.96 -12.67 -11.29
C SER A 288 19.08 -12.00 -9.93
N ALA A 289 18.22 -11.03 -9.61
CA ALA A 289 18.24 -10.35 -8.33
C ALA A 289 17.71 -11.26 -7.19
N ALA A 290 16.65 -12.02 -7.44
CA ALA A 290 16.11 -12.98 -6.47
C ALA A 290 17.11 -14.12 -6.20
N ASP A 291 17.77 -14.66 -7.24
CA ASP A 291 18.81 -15.70 -7.13
C ASP A 291 20.05 -15.18 -6.38
N ALA A 292 20.32 -13.87 -6.44
CA ALA A 292 21.36 -13.20 -5.64
C ALA A 292 20.95 -12.97 -4.17
N GLY A 293 19.72 -13.34 -3.80
CA GLY A 293 19.21 -13.22 -2.42
C GLY A 293 18.60 -11.87 -2.08
N LEU A 294 18.28 -11.03 -3.08
CA LEU A 294 17.61 -9.75 -2.82
C LEU A 294 16.14 -9.99 -2.41
N PRO A 295 15.67 -9.46 -1.28
CA PRO A 295 14.25 -9.51 -0.92
C PRO A 295 13.44 -8.55 -1.81
N ILE A 296 12.58 -9.11 -2.66
CA ILE A 296 11.81 -8.37 -3.67
C ILE A 296 10.32 -8.43 -3.35
N PHE A 297 9.64 -7.31 -3.58
CA PHE A 297 8.18 -7.19 -3.54
C PHE A 297 7.71 -6.49 -4.82
N VAL A 298 6.72 -7.02 -5.51
CA VAL A 298 6.08 -6.32 -6.64
C VAL A 298 4.89 -5.52 -6.10
N SER A 299 5.18 -4.30 -5.65
CA SER A 299 4.14 -3.44 -5.02
C SER A 299 3.20 -2.78 -6.03
N GLU A 300 3.56 -2.83 -7.32
CA GLU A 300 2.69 -2.39 -8.40
C GLU A 300 2.93 -3.20 -9.67
N PHE A 301 1.87 -3.64 -10.31
CA PHE A 301 1.92 -4.19 -11.67
C PHE A 301 0.59 -4.02 -12.39
N GLY A 302 0.60 -4.05 -13.73
CA GLY A 302 -0.57 -4.09 -14.59
C GLY A 302 -0.40 -5.09 -15.73
N ILE A 303 -1.49 -5.46 -16.39
CA ILE A 303 -1.45 -6.38 -17.55
C ILE A 303 -1.49 -5.66 -18.89
N CYS A 304 -1.71 -4.35 -18.88
CA CYS A 304 -1.68 -3.47 -20.05
C CYS A 304 -0.27 -2.92 -20.32
N SER A 305 -0.18 -1.87 -21.17
CA SER A 305 1.07 -1.14 -21.41
C SER A 305 1.45 -0.25 -20.22
N ALA A 306 2.74 0.11 -20.11
CA ALA A 306 3.29 0.87 -18.98
C ALA A 306 2.75 2.30 -18.82
N ASP A 307 2.00 2.81 -19.79
CA ASP A 307 1.28 4.08 -19.68
C ASP A 307 -0.12 3.94 -19.05
N GLY A 308 -0.47 2.74 -18.55
CA GLY A 308 -1.78 2.41 -17.98
C GLY A 308 -2.85 2.13 -19.06
N ASN A 309 -2.49 2.18 -20.34
CA ASN A 309 -3.40 2.01 -21.46
C ASN A 309 -2.89 0.91 -22.44
N GLY A 310 -3.28 1.00 -23.71
CA GLY A 310 -2.91 0.01 -24.71
C GLY A 310 -3.70 -1.29 -24.58
N GLN A 311 -3.18 -2.34 -25.20
CA GLN A 311 -3.80 -3.66 -25.11
C GLN A 311 -3.30 -4.42 -23.90
N VAL A 312 -4.16 -5.21 -23.28
CA VAL A 312 -3.78 -6.17 -22.24
C VAL A 312 -3.08 -7.37 -22.88
N ASP A 313 -2.08 -7.92 -22.18
CA ASP A 313 -1.35 -9.12 -22.59
C ASP A 313 -1.46 -10.19 -21.51
N ILE A 314 -2.52 -10.98 -21.60
CA ILE A 314 -2.87 -12.01 -20.63
C ILE A 314 -1.80 -13.13 -20.59
N ASP A 315 -1.24 -13.52 -21.72
CA ASP A 315 -0.22 -14.57 -21.76
C ASP A 315 1.05 -14.12 -21.04
N SER A 316 1.49 -12.89 -21.29
CA SER A 316 2.62 -12.30 -20.58
C SER A 316 2.33 -12.12 -19.08
N ALA A 317 1.11 -11.70 -18.73
CA ALA A 317 0.69 -11.57 -17.35
C ALA A 317 0.71 -12.91 -16.59
N ASN A 318 0.21 -13.97 -17.23
CA ASN A 318 0.26 -15.32 -16.66
C ASN A 318 1.71 -15.81 -16.46
N ASN A 319 2.61 -15.51 -17.40
CA ASN A 319 4.03 -15.83 -17.25
C ASN A 319 4.65 -15.07 -16.07
N TRP A 320 4.30 -13.79 -15.88
CA TRP A 320 4.75 -13.00 -14.74
C TRP A 320 4.24 -13.59 -13.42
N ILE A 321 2.94 -13.90 -13.28
CA ILE A 321 2.39 -14.47 -12.05
C ILE A 321 3.02 -15.82 -11.75
N SER A 322 3.18 -16.70 -12.76
CA SER A 322 3.85 -17.98 -12.58
C SER A 322 5.30 -17.82 -12.08
N LEU A 323 6.01 -16.81 -12.56
CA LEU A 323 7.34 -16.49 -12.10
C LEU A 323 7.33 -16.00 -10.64
N LEU A 324 6.46 -15.05 -10.30
CA LEU A 324 6.35 -14.53 -8.94
C LEU A 324 5.99 -15.61 -7.93
N ASP A 325 5.02 -16.47 -8.28
CA ASP A 325 4.61 -17.60 -7.44
C ASP A 325 5.75 -18.60 -7.25
N SER A 326 6.57 -18.87 -8.28
CA SER A 326 7.72 -19.79 -8.17
C SER A 326 8.81 -19.31 -7.22
N TYR A 327 8.90 -18.00 -7.01
CA TYR A 327 9.83 -17.37 -6.06
C TYR A 327 9.16 -16.97 -4.72
N GLY A 328 7.84 -17.16 -4.57
CA GLY A 328 7.09 -16.70 -3.40
C GLY A 328 7.07 -15.17 -3.26
N ILE A 329 7.24 -14.43 -4.37
CA ILE A 329 7.27 -12.97 -4.38
C ILE A 329 5.85 -12.41 -4.31
N SER A 330 5.57 -11.56 -3.33
CA SER A 330 4.30 -10.87 -3.15
C SER A 330 4.04 -9.85 -4.27
N TYR A 331 2.75 -9.64 -4.62
CA TYR A 331 2.39 -8.71 -5.68
C TYR A 331 1.06 -7.98 -5.46
N VAL A 332 0.97 -6.75 -5.98
CA VAL A 332 -0.19 -5.87 -5.89
C VAL A 332 -0.52 -5.28 -7.24
N CYS A 333 -1.75 -5.50 -7.72
CA CYS A 333 -2.22 -5.04 -9.01
C CYS A 333 -2.64 -3.56 -8.96
N TRP A 334 -2.25 -2.77 -9.92
CA TRP A 334 -2.67 -1.42 -10.17
C TRP A 334 -3.84 -1.43 -11.19
N ASN A 335 -5.03 -0.84 -10.98
CA ASN A 335 -5.47 -0.11 -9.81
C ASN A 335 -6.98 -0.22 -9.56
N LEU A 336 -7.42 -0.03 -8.35
CA LEU A 336 -8.82 0.03 -7.96
C LEU A 336 -9.42 1.39 -8.31
N SER A 337 -9.97 1.49 -9.49
CA SER A 337 -10.77 2.63 -9.97
C SER A 337 -11.67 2.20 -11.12
N ASN A 338 -12.57 3.11 -11.51
CA ASN A 338 -13.33 3.04 -12.77
C ASN A 338 -12.85 4.10 -13.75
N LYS A 339 -11.57 4.47 -13.70
CA LYS A 339 -10.95 5.43 -14.63
C LYS A 339 -11.03 4.90 -16.06
N ASP A 340 -11.15 5.79 -17.03
CA ASP A 340 -11.10 5.44 -18.45
C ASP A 340 -9.65 5.11 -18.85
N GLU A 341 -9.15 3.98 -18.36
CA GLU A 341 -7.84 3.42 -18.71
C GLU A 341 -7.86 1.90 -18.56
N LYS A 342 -6.90 1.21 -19.18
CA LYS A 342 -6.87 -0.25 -19.23
C LYS A 342 -6.39 -0.90 -17.93
N SER A 343 -5.63 -0.16 -17.11
CA SER A 343 -5.20 -0.59 -15.79
C SER A 343 -6.27 -0.45 -14.70
N ALA A 344 -7.43 0.15 -15.00
CA ALA A 344 -8.54 0.22 -14.05
C ALA A 344 -9.20 -1.13 -13.88
N LEU A 345 -9.39 -1.59 -12.63
CA LEU A 345 -10.01 -2.89 -12.33
C LEU A 345 -11.52 -2.91 -12.57
N LEU A 346 -12.17 -1.74 -12.55
CA LEU A 346 -13.59 -1.60 -12.78
C LEU A 346 -13.85 -1.02 -14.16
N THR A 347 -14.97 -1.41 -14.76
CA THR A 347 -15.42 -0.77 -16.01
C THR A 347 -15.74 0.70 -15.76
N LEU A 348 -15.57 1.55 -16.78
CA LEU A 348 -15.95 2.97 -16.72
C LEU A 348 -17.41 3.18 -16.30
N ALA A 349 -18.30 2.23 -16.64
CA ALA A 349 -19.73 2.30 -16.34
C ALA A 349 -20.06 1.84 -14.90
N CYS A 350 -19.11 1.29 -14.15
CA CYS A 350 -19.34 0.86 -12.79
C CYS A 350 -19.51 2.08 -11.88
N ASP A 351 -20.69 2.22 -11.27
CA ASP A 351 -21.03 3.28 -10.30
C ASP A 351 -20.98 2.80 -8.84
N LYS A 352 -20.68 1.52 -8.63
CA LYS A 352 -20.55 0.92 -7.30
C LYS A 352 -19.22 1.29 -6.67
N THR A 353 -19.23 1.39 -5.34
CA THR A 353 -18.02 1.58 -4.51
C THR A 353 -17.64 0.35 -3.70
N SER A 354 -18.45 -0.71 -3.77
CA SER A 354 -18.25 -2.02 -3.12
C SER A 354 -19.22 -3.04 -3.72
N GLY A 355 -19.11 -4.32 -3.33
CA GLY A 355 -20.00 -5.38 -3.80
C GLY A 355 -19.93 -5.59 -5.32
N PHE A 356 -18.73 -5.42 -5.89
CA PHE A 356 -18.51 -5.60 -7.34
C PHE A 356 -18.83 -7.04 -7.74
N THR A 357 -19.51 -7.16 -8.88
CA THR A 357 -19.75 -8.44 -9.54
C THR A 357 -18.77 -8.61 -10.71
N TYR A 358 -18.72 -9.81 -11.29
CA TYR A 358 -17.84 -10.07 -12.42
C TYR A 358 -18.10 -9.14 -13.63
N GLU A 359 -19.34 -8.70 -13.81
CA GLU A 359 -19.76 -7.79 -14.88
C GLU A 359 -19.28 -6.33 -14.64
N ASP A 360 -19.04 -5.96 -13.37
CA ASP A 360 -18.50 -4.65 -13.02
C ASP A 360 -16.99 -4.54 -13.34
N LEU A 361 -16.32 -5.69 -13.49
CA LEU A 361 -14.87 -5.77 -13.70
C LEU A 361 -14.49 -5.50 -15.17
N SER A 362 -13.40 -4.78 -15.34
CA SER A 362 -12.72 -4.62 -16.64
C SER A 362 -12.04 -5.92 -17.09
N ASP A 363 -11.35 -5.91 -18.22
CA ASP A 363 -10.55 -7.07 -18.66
C ASP A 363 -9.43 -7.38 -17.66
N GLU A 364 -8.73 -6.36 -17.12
CA GLU A 364 -7.72 -6.52 -16.08
C GLU A 364 -8.34 -7.01 -14.77
N GLY A 365 -9.47 -6.42 -14.36
CA GLY A 365 -10.20 -6.83 -13.16
C GLY A 365 -10.70 -8.28 -13.22
N LYS A 366 -11.21 -8.73 -14.35
CA LYS A 366 -11.65 -10.13 -14.57
C LYS A 366 -10.49 -11.12 -14.52
N TRP A 367 -9.37 -10.74 -15.15
CA TRP A 367 -8.17 -11.56 -15.10
C TRP A 367 -7.64 -11.67 -13.66
N LEU A 368 -7.52 -10.54 -12.96
CA LEU A 368 -7.05 -10.53 -11.56
C LEU A 368 -7.99 -11.31 -10.64
N TYR A 369 -9.31 -11.17 -10.81
CA TYR A 369 -10.30 -11.97 -10.08
C TYR A 369 -10.04 -13.48 -10.25
N GLY A 370 -9.75 -13.92 -11.48
CA GLY A 370 -9.38 -15.31 -11.75
C GLY A 370 -8.10 -15.74 -11.03
N VAL A 371 -7.07 -14.88 -11.01
CA VAL A 371 -5.81 -15.14 -10.31
C VAL A 371 -6.06 -15.28 -8.80
N LEU A 372 -6.70 -14.29 -8.18
CA LEU A 372 -6.92 -14.28 -6.73
C LEU A 372 -7.80 -15.45 -6.27
N THR A 373 -8.90 -15.73 -6.97
CA THR A 373 -9.81 -16.82 -6.60
C THR A 373 -9.21 -18.21 -6.78
N SER A 374 -8.27 -18.39 -7.74
CA SER A 374 -7.59 -19.68 -7.92
C SER A 374 -6.79 -20.08 -6.68
N HIS A 375 -6.19 -19.12 -5.98
CA HIS A 375 -5.45 -19.37 -4.75
C HIS A 375 -6.36 -19.69 -3.56
N VAL A 376 -7.57 -19.14 -3.50
CA VAL A 376 -8.57 -19.49 -2.48
C VAL A 376 -9.08 -20.92 -2.68
N THR A 377 -9.34 -21.31 -3.94
CA THR A 377 -9.89 -22.63 -4.27
C THR A 377 -8.89 -23.75 -3.98
N GLN A 378 -7.59 -23.52 -4.15
CA GLN A 378 -6.54 -24.48 -3.80
C GLN A 378 -6.50 -24.79 -2.29
N VAL A 379 -6.93 -23.83 -1.46
CA VAL A 379 -6.99 -23.98 0.00
C VAL A 379 -8.16 -24.85 0.47
N LEU A 380 -9.24 -24.94 -0.32
CA LEU A 380 -10.47 -25.63 0.04
C LEU A 380 -10.56 -27.08 -0.49
N ASN A 381 -9.60 -27.56 -1.30
CA ASN A 381 -9.53 -28.89 -1.87
C ASN A 381 -8.40 -29.71 -1.26
#